data_12234b067ff8225c8dc60d20de65860c
#
_entry.id   12234b067ff8225c8dc60d20de65860c
#
_cell.length_a   1.000
_cell.length_b   1.000
_cell.length_c   1.000
_cell.angle_alpha   90.00
_cell.angle_beta   90.00
_cell.angle_gamma   90.00
#
_symmetry.space_group_name_H-M   'P 1'
#
loop_
_entity.id
_entity.type
_entity.pdbx_description
1 polymer ?
#
loop_
_entity_poly.entity_id
_entity_poly.type
_entity_poly.pdbx_seq_one_letter_code
_entity_poly.pdbx_strand_id
1 'polypeptide(L)'
;KTITLKARQGNPPPRTCETPAGMLNSIGLENPGLELFIREKLPLLKKIGVPLIVSISSESDPAEFVVLARRLDKIKEVAAIELNISCPNLSHSKLISQDARSTYEAVRSVRKVTTKTLITKLSPNVTDITEIAKAAQRAGSDGVSLINTITGMSIDVKMRAPKIATITGGLSGPAIRPVAVRMGWEVYQKIKIPIIGMGGIIDVSSALEFIIAGATAISVGTANFINPKTTIEIIEGLRGHLIKNKIKDVKALMGSLRV
;
A
#
# COMPACT_ATOMS: atom_id res chain seq x y z
N LYS A 1 3.21 9.16 -1.97
CA LYS A 1 2.11 9.61 -1.11
C LYS A 1 0.79 9.55 -1.87
N THR A 2 -0.26 8.99 -1.25
CA THR A 2 -1.60 8.98 -1.84
C THR A 2 -2.09 10.42 -2.06
N ILE A 3 -2.65 10.69 -3.23
CA ILE A 3 -3.25 11.98 -3.59
C ILE A 3 -4.78 11.87 -3.66
N THR A 4 -5.45 12.97 -3.37
CA THR A 4 -6.90 13.14 -3.49
C THR A 4 -7.21 14.20 -4.53
N LEU A 5 -8.48 14.31 -4.94
CA LEU A 5 -8.90 15.30 -5.94
C LEU A 5 -8.59 16.72 -5.47
N LYS A 6 -8.98 17.04 -4.23
CA LYS A 6 -8.68 18.30 -3.56
C LYS A 6 -7.52 18.13 -2.57
N ALA A 7 -6.86 19.23 -2.21
CA ALA A 7 -5.85 19.24 -1.16
C ALA A 7 -6.44 18.87 0.20
N ARG A 8 -5.66 18.18 1.05
CA ARG A 8 -6.02 17.83 2.42
C ARG A 8 -4.94 18.25 3.39
N GLN A 9 -5.33 18.85 4.51
CA GLN A 9 -4.43 19.22 5.60
C GLN A 9 -4.07 18.03 6.50
N GLY A 10 -4.85 16.94 6.40
CA GLY A 10 -4.71 15.79 7.29
C GLY A 10 -5.31 16.02 8.67
N ASN A 11 -5.03 15.11 9.59
CA ASN A 11 -5.51 15.18 10.96
C ASN A 11 -4.66 16.11 11.82
N PRO A 12 -5.18 16.66 12.93
CA PRO A 12 -4.40 17.46 13.88
C PRO A 12 -3.31 16.61 14.55
N PRO A 13 -2.17 17.23 14.96
CA PRO A 13 -1.16 16.57 15.77
C PRO A 13 -1.63 16.39 17.24
N PRO A 14 -1.02 15.42 17.97
CA PRO A 14 -0.03 14.43 17.53
C PRO A 14 -0.68 13.36 16.66
N ARG A 15 -0.08 13.05 15.52
CA ARG A 15 -0.65 12.11 14.55
C ARG A 15 0.26 10.93 14.21
N THR A 16 1.37 10.83 14.93
CA THR A 16 2.30 9.69 14.91
C THR A 16 2.80 9.41 16.31
N CYS A 17 3.01 8.15 16.65
CA CYS A 17 3.78 7.76 17.82
C CYS A 17 4.48 6.43 17.59
N GLU A 18 5.64 6.27 18.24
CA GLU A 18 6.36 5.00 18.24
C GLU A 18 5.65 3.94 19.07
N THR A 19 5.86 2.68 18.67
CA THR A 19 5.45 1.48 19.39
C THR A 19 6.66 0.56 19.54
N PRO A 20 6.66 -0.46 20.41
CA PRO A 20 7.83 -1.32 20.65
C PRO A 20 8.44 -1.95 19.38
N ALA A 21 7.64 -2.19 18.34
CA ALA A 21 8.11 -2.81 17.11
C ALA A 21 7.52 -2.15 15.84
N GLY A 22 7.37 -0.83 15.87
CA GLY A 22 6.85 -0.08 14.72
C GLY A 22 6.32 1.29 15.10
N MET A 23 5.32 1.77 14.40
CA MET A 23 4.69 3.07 14.68
C MET A 23 3.20 3.04 14.39
N LEU A 24 2.46 3.85 15.16
CA LEU A 24 1.09 4.25 14.84
C LEU A 24 1.10 5.57 14.07
N ASN A 25 0.25 5.68 13.08
CA ASN A 25 0.01 6.95 12.39
C ASN A 25 -1.47 7.17 12.09
N SER A 26 -1.84 8.43 12.07
CA SER A 26 -3.16 8.92 11.64
C SER A 26 -3.00 10.21 10.86
N ILE A 27 -2.21 10.18 9.79
CA ILE A 27 -1.87 11.39 9.00
C ILE A 27 -3.11 12.04 8.36
N GLY A 28 -4.17 11.25 8.06
CA GLY A 28 -5.40 11.77 7.46
C GLY A 28 -5.26 12.16 5.99
N LEU A 29 -4.39 11.44 5.25
CA LEU A 29 -4.15 11.66 3.82
C LEU A 29 -3.67 13.08 3.46
N GLU A 30 -2.93 13.77 4.34
CA GLU A 30 -2.34 15.08 3.99
C GLU A 30 -1.65 15.00 2.63
N ASN A 31 -2.09 15.84 1.69
CA ASN A 31 -1.54 15.90 0.35
C ASN A 31 -1.98 17.21 -0.37
N PRO A 32 -1.25 17.64 -1.41
CA PRO A 32 -1.52 18.89 -2.09
C PRO A 32 -2.73 18.85 -3.06
N GLY A 33 -3.36 17.70 -3.26
CA GLY A 33 -4.37 17.50 -4.29
C GLY A 33 -3.76 17.27 -5.68
N LEU A 34 -4.63 16.87 -6.62
CA LEU A 34 -4.22 16.45 -7.97
C LEU A 34 -3.51 17.55 -8.75
N GLU A 35 -4.07 18.76 -8.78
CA GLU A 35 -3.56 19.84 -9.65
C GLU A 35 -2.16 20.29 -9.20
N LEU A 36 -1.96 20.47 -7.91
CA LEU A 36 -0.65 20.86 -7.37
C LEU A 36 0.37 19.72 -7.50
N PHE A 37 -0.05 18.47 -7.36
CA PHE A 37 0.79 17.31 -7.63
C PHE A 37 1.30 17.32 -9.07
N ILE A 38 0.42 17.52 -10.05
CA ILE A 38 0.78 17.56 -11.48
C ILE A 38 1.73 18.72 -11.78
N ARG A 39 1.45 19.91 -11.23
CA ARG A 39 2.22 21.12 -11.51
C ARG A 39 3.60 21.13 -10.86
N GLU A 40 3.73 20.66 -9.63
CA GLU A 40 4.93 20.86 -8.82
C GLU A 40 5.71 19.57 -8.52
N LYS A 41 5.00 18.47 -8.20
CA LYS A 41 5.66 17.22 -7.78
C LYS A 41 6.04 16.33 -8.95
N LEU A 42 5.17 16.20 -9.91
CA LEU A 42 5.39 15.32 -11.06
C LEU A 42 6.64 15.70 -11.86
N PRO A 43 6.94 16.97 -12.16
CA PRO A 43 8.17 17.36 -12.86
C PRO A 43 9.45 16.98 -12.11
N LEU A 44 9.43 16.99 -10.77
CA LEU A 44 10.55 16.56 -9.95
C LEU A 44 10.73 15.03 -10.00
N LEU A 45 9.63 14.29 -9.89
CA LEU A 45 9.64 12.82 -9.94
C LEU A 45 10.10 12.31 -11.30
N LYS A 46 9.72 12.98 -12.38
CA LYS A 46 10.17 12.66 -13.74
C LYS A 46 11.70 12.67 -13.88
N LYS A 47 12.38 13.59 -13.20
CA LYS A 47 13.85 13.69 -13.24
C LYS A 47 14.57 12.49 -12.63
N ILE A 48 13.90 11.69 -11.79
CA ILE A 48 14.47 10.52 -11.14
C ILE A 48 14.63 9.35 -12.13
N GLY A 49 13.83 9.31 -13.21
CA GLY A 49 13.98 8.32 -14.28
C GLY A 49 13.52 6.90 -13.94
N VAL A 50 12.71 6.72 -12.88
CA VAL A 50 12.12 5.43 -12.49
C VAL A 50 10.62 5.39 -12.79
N PRO A 51 10.03 4.19 -13.03
CA PRO A 51 8.59 4.07 -13.22
C PRO A 51 7.82 4.62 -12.00
N LEU A 52 6.83 5.48 -12.25
CA LEU A 52 6.04 6.13 -11.21
C LEU A 52 4.68 5.45 -11.06
N ILE A 53 4.41 4.90 -9.88
CA ILE A 53 3.08 4.46 -9.46
C ILE A 53 2.46 5.58 -8.62
N VAL A 54 1.31 6.11 -9.08
CA VAL A 54 0.59 7.14 -8.33
C VAL A 54 -0.55 6.51 -7.56
N SER A 55 -0.47 6.61 -6.23
CA SER A 55 -1.55 6.16 -5.34
C SER A 55 -2.62 7.24 -5.22
N ILE A 56 -3.88 6.87 -5.43
CA ILE A 56 -5.04 7.77 -5.35
C ILE A 56 -6.04 7.28 -4.32
N SER A 57 -6.74 8.21 -3.69
CA SER A 57 -7.85 7.92 -2.78
C SER A 57 -9.00 8.90 -2.97
N SER A 58 -10.19 8.44 -2.66
CA SER A 58 -11.39 9.28 -2.55
C SER A 58 -11.57 9.75 -1.12
N GLU A 59 -12.17 10.90 -0.95
CA GLU A 59 -12.51 11.45 0.38
C GLU A 59 -13.89 10.98 0.86
N SER A 60 -14.89 11.11 0.03
CA SER A 60 -16.29 10.84 0.40
C SER A 60 -17.10 10.19 -0.73
N ASP A 61 -16.68 10.39 -1.99
CA ASP A 61 -17.40 9.91 -3.16
C ASP A 61 -16.52 9.00 -4.01
N PRO A 62 -16.87 7.72 -4.17
CA PRO A 62 -16.14 6.79 -5.06
C PRO A 62 -15.98 7.32 -6.51
N ALA A 63 -16.82 8.25 -6.97
CA ALA A 63 -16.68 8.87 -8.28
C ALA A 63 -15.38 9.70 -8.41
N GLU A 64 -14.79 10.18 -7.32
CA GLU A 64 -13.50 10.88 -7.34
C GLU A 64 -12.37 9.99 -7.87
N PHE A 65 -12.39 8.67 -7.60
CA PHE A 65 -11.43 7.74 -8.18
C PHE A 65 -11.44 7.77 -9.71
N VAL A 66 -12.63 7.86 -10.29
CA VAL A 66 -12.82 7.91 -11.77
C VAL A 66 -12.24 9.20 -12.34
N VAL A 67 -12.49 10.33 -11.67
CA VAL A 67 -11.94 11.64 -12.07
C VAL A 67 -10.42 11.64 -12.01
N LEU A 68 -9.85 11.20 -10.88
CA LEU A 68 -8.41 11.08 -10.66
C LEU A 68 -7.75 10.18 -11.70
N ALA A 69 -8.29 8.98 -11.91
CA ALA A 69 -7.75 8.02 -12.86
C ALA A 69 -7.78 8.54 -14.30
N ARG A 70 -8.89 9.16 -14.74
CA ARG A 70 -9.02 9.76 -16.08
C ARG A 70 -8.00 10.89 -16.32
N ARG A 71 -7.68 11.67 -15.29
CA ARG A 71 -6.67 12.73 -15.39
C ARG A 71 -5.26 12.15 -15.46
N LEU A 72 -4.95 11.16 -14.64
CA LEU A 72 -3.64 10.49 -14.60
C LEU A 72 -3.39 9.61 -15.83
N ASP A 73 -4.44 9.03 -16.43
CA ASP A 73 -4.32 8.22 -17.64
C ASP A 73 -3.66 8.98 -18.81
N LYS A 74 -3.91 10.28 -18.90
CA LYS A 74 -3.35 11.17 -19.94
C LYS A 74 -1.89 11.55 -19.69
N ILE A 75 -1.31 11.19 -18.55
CA ILE A 75 0.05 11.58 -18.15
C ILE A 75 1.00 10.45 -18.48
N LYS A 76 1.89 10.64 -19.46
CA LYS A 76 2.82 9.62 -19.95
C LYS A 76 3.77 9.12 -18.86
N GLU A 77 4.19 9.98 -17.96
CA GLU A 77 5.14 9.70 -16.87
C GLU A 77 4.56 8.79 -15.78
N VAL A 78 3.24 8.67 -15.68
CA VAL A 78 2.56 7.76 -14.75
C VAL A 78 2.52 6.38 -15.38
N ALA A 79 3.28 5.44 -14.82
CA ALA A 79 3.34 4.05 -15.28
C ALA A 79 2.15 3.22 -14.78
N ALA A 80 1.70 3.47 -13.54
CA ALA A 80 0.58 2.75 -12.93
C ALA A 80 -0.21 3.64 -11.97
N ILE A 81 -1.44 3.25 -11.71
CA ILE A 81 -2.34 3.87 -10.72
C ILE A 81 -2.62 2.84 -9.63
N GLU A 82 -2.38 3.22 -8.36
CA GLU A 82 -2.77 2.42 -7.22
C GLU A 82 -4.05 3.01 -6.59
N LEU A 83 -5.11 2.20 -6.49
CA LEU A 83 -6.33 2.55 -5.75
C LEU A 83 -6.14 2.25 -4.28
N ASN A 84 -5.98 3.28 -3.47
CA ASN A 84 -5.95 3.16 -2.02
C ASN A 84 -7.39 3.16 -1.46
N ILE A 85 -8.07 2.02 -1.60
CA ILE A 85 -9.42 1.79 -1.08
C ILE A 85 -9.43 1.37 0.40
N SER A 86 -8.25 1.26 1.00
CA SER A 86 -8.02 0.65 2.31
C SER A 86 -7.63 1.67 3.38
N CYS A 87 -7.87 2.97 3.16
CA CYS A 87 -7.52 4.01 4.12
C CYS A 87 -8.43 3.93 5.35
N PRO A 88 -7.90 3.67 6.56
CA PRO A 88 -8.70 3.58 7.78
C PRO A 88 -9.19 4.93 8.31
N ASN A 89 -8.74 6.04 7.73
CA ASN A 89 -9.00 7.39 8.22
C ASN A 89 -10.14 8.12 7.48
N LEU A 90 -10.93 7.41 6.67
CA LEU A 90 -12.12 7.98 6.06
C LEU A 90 -13.28 7.89 7.03
N SER A 91 -14.00 9.00 7.22
CA SER A 91 -15.05 9.21 8.22
C SER A 91 -16.36 8.45 8.00
N HIS A 92 -16.38 7.42 7.16
CA HIS A 92 -17.58 6.64 6.87
C HIS A 92 -17.56 5.24 7.47
N SER A 93 -18.74 4.77 7.88
CA SER A 93 -18.97 3.56 8.69
C SER A 93 -18.58 2.23 8.02
N LYS A 94 -18.33 2.19 6.70
CA LYS A 94 -17.80 1.03 5.98
C LYS A 94 -16.83 1.50 4.91
N LEU A 95 -15.58 1.04 5.02
CA LEU A 95 -14.57 1.26 3.97
C LEU A 95 -14.89 0.41 2.75
N ILE A 96 -14.63 0.94 1.55
CA ILE A 96 -14.75 0.19 0.28
C ILE A 96 -13.98 -1.13 0.36
N SER A 97 -12.81 -1.11 1.02
CA SER A 97 -11.93 -2.27 1.22
C SER A 97 -12.46 -3.36 2.17
N GLN A 98 -13.58 -3.13 2.85
CA GLN A 98 -14.16 -4.10 3.79
C GLN A 98 -15.29 -4.92 3.18
N ASP A 99 -15.69 -4.60 1.94
CA ASP A 99 -16.76 -5.28 1.23
C ASP A 99 -16.35 -5.61 -0.20
N ALA A 100 -16.50 -6.88 -0.60
CA ALA A 100 -16.09 -7.37 -1.90
C ALA A 100 -16.89 -6.73 -3.05
N ARG A 101 -18.18 -6.45 -2.84
CA ARG A 101 -19.05 -5.79 -3.83
C ARG A 101 -18.60 -4.34 -4.05
N SER A 102 -18.41 -3.58 -2.99
CA SER A 102 -17.94 -2.19 -3.05
C SER A 102 -16.55 -2.10 -3.69
N THR A 103 -15.66 -3.04 -3.37
CA THR A 103 -14.34 -3.15 -4.02
C THR A 103 -14.49 -3.41 -5.52
N TYR A 104 -15.32 -4.36 -5.92
CA TYR A 104 -15.58 -4.65 -7.33
C TYR A 104 -16.11 -3.43 -8.07
N GLU A 105 -17.11 -2.76 -7.54
CA GLU A 105 -17.75 -1.58 -8.15
C GLU A 105 -16.74 -0.43 -8.32
N ALA A 106 -15.93 -0.12 -7.30
CA ALA A 106 -14.91 0.92 -7.34
C ALA A 106 -13.83 0.61 -8.39
N VAL A 107 -13.25 -0.58 -8.36
CA VAL A 107 -12.21 -0.99 -9.32
C VAL A 107 -12.76 -1.01 -10.74
N ARG A 108 -13.94 -1.56 -10.95
CA ARG A 108 -14.60 -1.65 -12.27
C ARG A 108 -14.89 -0.28 -12.86
N SER A 109 -15.33 0.68 -12.03
CA SER A 109 -15.60 2.05 -12.49
C SER A 109 -14.32 2.75 -12.97
N VAL A 110 -13.22 2.55 -12.26
CA VAL A 110 -11.91 3.09 -12.64
C VAL A 110 -11.35 2.39 -13.88
N ARG A 111 -11.45 1.06 -13.97
CA ARG A 111 -10.97 0.32 -15.15
C ARG A 111 -11.58 0.80 -16.47
N LYS A 112 -12.83 1.27 -16.45
CA LYS A 112 -13.50 1.79 -17.66
C LYS A 112 -12.89 3.08 -18.21
N VAL A 113 -12.08 3.80 -17.44
CA VAL A 113 -11.57 5.13 -17.78
C VAL A 113 -10.06 5.24 -17.84
N THR A 114 -9.34 4.16 -17.61
CA THR A 114 -7.88 4.12 -17.71
C THR A 114 -7.41 2.88 -18.44
N THR A 115 -6.34 3.00 -19.21
CA THR A 115 -5.62 1.87 -19.83
C THR A 115 -4.33 1.53 -19.08
N LYS A 116 -3.93 2.37 -18.13
CA LYS A 116 -2.72 2.15 -17.31
C LYS A 116 -2.85 0.92 -16.42
N THR A 117 -1.71 0.39 -16.01
CA THR A 117 -1.66 -0.65 -14.97
C THR A 117 -2.40 -0.17 -13.73
N LEU A 118 -3.40 -0.94 -13.33
CA LEU A 118 -4.27 -0.65 -12.19
C LEU A 118 -3.98 -1.61 -11.05
N ILE A 119 -3.58 -1.07 -9.91
CA ILE A 119 -3.24 -1.83 -8.71
C ILE A 119 -4.27 -1.50 -7.63
N THR A 120 -4.82 -2.50 -6.95
CA THR A 120 -5.73 -2.28 -5.83
C THR A 120 -5.03 -2.55 -4.52
N LYS A 121 -4.96 -1.55 -3.63
CA LYS A 121 -4.34 -1.68 -2.31
C LYS A 121 -5.35 -2.13 -1.27
N LEU A 122 -5.08 -3.32 -0.69
CA LEU A 122 -5.98 -4.04 0.21
C LEU A 122 -5.72 -3.72 1.68
N SER A 123 -6.80 -3.71 2.48
CA SER A 123 -6.75 -3.55 3.94
C SER A 123 -6.63 -4.90 4.64
N PRO A 124 -5.84 -4.97 5.73
CA PRO A 124 -5.82 -6.15 6.61
C PRO A 124 -7.01 -6.18 7.58
N ASN A 125 -7.77 -5.08 7.69
CA ASN A 125 -8.86 -4.95 8.68
C ASN A 125 -10.17 -5.56 8.14
N VAL A 126 -10.08 -6.82 7.75
CA VAL A 126 -11.16 -7.64 7.16
C VAL A 126 -11.08 -9.06 7.70
N THR A 127 -12.19 -9.79 7.63
CA THR A 127 -12.24 -11.19 8.05
C THR A 127 -11.49 -12.09 7.06
N ASP A 128 -11.73 -11.90 5.76
CA ASP A 128 -11.08 -12.65 4.67
C ASP A 128 -10.61 -11.69 3.57
N ILE A 129 -9.31 -11.48 3.48
CA ILE A 129 -8.69 -10.62 2.47
C ILE A 129 -8.76 -11.23 1.07
N THR A 130 -8.90 -12.56 0.98
CA THR A 130 -8.91 -13.24 -0.33
C THR A 130 -10.17 -12.94 -1.12
N GLU A 131 -11.30 -12.73 -0.47
CA GLU A 131 -12.55 -12.34 -1.13
C GLU A 131 -12.43 -10.93 -1.75
N ILE A 132 -11.77 -10.00 -1.05
CA ILE A 132 -11.50 -8.66 -1.56
C ILE A 132 -10.54 -8.72 -2.75
N ALA A 133 -9.47 -9.52 -2.65
CA ALA A 133 -8.50 -9.72 -3.73
C ALA A 133 -9.14 -10.31 -4.99
N LYS A 134 -10.00 -11.34 -4.85
CA LYS A 134 -10.77 -11.92 -5.95
C LYS A 134 -11.72 -10.90 -6.59
N ALA A 135 -12.37 -10.06 -5.79
CA ALA A 135 -13.24 -9.01 -6.30
C ALA A 135 -12.47 -7.98 -7.12
N ALA A 136 -11.30 -7.53 -6.65
CA ALA A 136 -10.42 -6.64 -7.36
C ALA A 136 -9.95 -7.24 -8.71
N GLN A 137 -9.50 -8.50 -8.71
CA GLN A 137 -9.11 -9.21 -9.94
C GLN A 137 -10.27 -9.30 -10.93
N ARG A 138 -11.47 -9.74 -10.51
CA ARG A 138 -12.66 -9.84 -11.40
C ARG A 138 -13.07 -8.48 -11.95
N ALA A 139 -12.85 -7.40 -11.23
CA ALA A 139 -13.17 -6.04 -11.66
C ALA A 139 -12.18 -5.46 -12.68
N GLY A 140 -11.03 -6.13 -12.91
CA GLY A 140 -10.03 -5.73 -13.89
C GLY A 140 -8.83 -5.00 -13.30
N SER A 141 -8.50 -5.25 -12.03
CA SER A 141 -7.20 -4.88 -11.46
C SER A 141 -6.10 -5.73 -12.09
N ASP A 142 -4.98 -5.10 -12.47
CA ASP A 142 -3.82 -5.79 -13.06
C ASP A 142 -2.88 -6.33 -11.98
N GLY A 143 -3.02 -5.88 -10.74
CA GLY A 143 -2.28 -6.34 -9.58
C GLY A 143 -2.95 -5.90 -8.29
N VAL A 144 -2.50 -6.48 -7.18
CA VAL A 144 -2.91 -6.02 -5.84
C VAL A 144 -1.69 -5.68 -5.00
N SER A 145 -1.81 -4.70 -4.12
CA SER A 145 -0.81 -4.41 -3.09
C SER A 145 -1.41 -4.66 -1.72
N LEU A 146 -0.68 -5.33 -0.84
CA LEU A 146 -1.12 -5.66 0.51
C LEU A 146 0.08 -5.88 1.45
N ILE A 147 -0.06 -5.47 2.70
CA ILE A 147 -1.25 -4.93 3.36
C ILE A 147 -1.08 -3.44 3.66
N ASN A 148 -2.20 -2.71 3.80
CA ASN A 148 -2.19 -1.42 4.48
C ASN A 148 -1.96 -1.65 6.00
N THR A 149 -2.06 -0.62 6.79
CA THR A 149 -1.83 -0.65 8.25
C THR A 149 -2.97 -1.39 8.99
N ILE A 150 -2.62 -2.02 10.10
CA ILE A 150 -3.59 -2.63 11.03
C ILE A 150 -4.07 -1.54 11.99
N THR A 151 -5.37 -1.48 12.25
CA THR A 151 -5.92 -0.53 13.23
C THR A 151 -5.41 -0.87 14.63
N GLY A 152 -4.87 0.14 15.31
CA GLY A 152 -4.32 0.01 16.64
C GLY A 152 -4.51 1.26 17.49
N MET A 153 -4.17 1.17 18.77
CA MET A 153 -4.25 2.27 19.74
C MET A 153 -3.01 2.25 20.64
N SER A 154 -2.56 3.42 21.07
CA SER A 154 -1.53 3.56 22.10
C SER A 154 -1.97 4.59 23.14
N ILE A 155 -1.77 4.27 24.41
CA ILE A 155 -2.22 5.09 25.55
C ILE A 155 -0.97 5.60 26.29
N ASP A 156 -0.99 6.89 26.63
CA ASP A 156 -0.11 7.44 27.65
C ASP A 156 -0.71 7.12 29.03
N VAL A 157 -0.03 6.24 29.77
CA VAL A 157 -0.54 5.72 31.04
C VAL A 157 -0.58 6.81 32.10
N LYS A 158 0.36 7.77 32.10
CA LYS A 158 0.40 8.87 33.07
C LYS A 158 -0.73 9.85 32.84
N MET A 159 -0.93 10.23 31.57
CA MET A 159 -1.97 11.16 31.19
C MET A 159 -3.35 10.49 31.07
N ARG A 160 -3.41 9.16 31.00
CA ARG A 160 -4.61 8.37 30.73
C ARG A 160 -5.33 8.86 29.47
N ALA A 161 -4.54 9.13 28.41
CA ALA A 161 -4.99 9.72 27.16
C ALA A 161 -4.38 8.97 25.95
N PRO A 162 -5.03 9.03 24.78
CA PRO A 162 -4.44 8.51 23.54
C PRO A 162 -3.14 9.27 23.20
N LYS A 163 -2.13 8.55 22.67
CA LYS A 163 -0.90 9.17 22.20
C LYS A 163 -1.03 9.90 20.86
N ILE A 164 -2.12 9.68 20.14
CA ILE A 164 -2.44 10.35 18.87
C ILE A 164 -3.83 10.96 18.94
N ALA A 165 -4.04 12.11 18.30
CA ALA A 165 -5.25 12.91 18.40
C ALA A 165 -6.54 12.20 17.94
N THR A 166 -6.44 11.24 17.03
CA THR A 166 -7.57 10.46 16.49
C THR A 166 -7.92 9.22 17.30
N ILE A 167 -7.33 9.04 18.49
CA ILE A 167 -7.50 7.90 19.40
C ILE A 167 -6.92 6.61 18.80
N THR A 168 -7.38 6.18 17.62
CA THR A 168 -6.86 5.02 16.88
C THR A 168 -6.10 5.46 15.64
N GLY A 169 -5.17 4.63 15.19
CA GLY A 169 -4.37 4.87 14.00
C GLY A 169 -3.95 3.56 13.33
N GLY A 170 -3.24 3.68 12.22
CA GLY A 170 -2.67 2.55 11.51
C GLY A 170 -1.33 2.14 12.11
N LEU A 171 -1.23 0.91 12.60
CA LEU A 171 0.01 0.27 13.01
C LEU A 171 0.80 -0.21 11.79
N SER A 172 2.07 0.11 11.73
CA SER A 172 3.03 -0.30 10.69
C SER A 172 4.38 -0.69 11.29
N GLY A 173 5.29 -1.20 10.47
CA GLY A 173 6.60 -1.65 10.92
C GLY A 173 6.66 -3.15 11.22
N PRO A 174 7.75 -3.66 11.84
CA PRO A 174 7.99 -5.09 12.05
C PRO A 174 6.87 -5.84 12.76
N ALA A 175 6.12 -5.17 13.64
CA ALA A 175 5.00 -5.77 14.38
C ALA A 175 3.93 -6.40 13.48
N ILE A 176 3.71 -5.86 12.28
CA ILE A 176 2.66 -6.35 11.38
C ILE A 176 3.16 -7.38 10.35
N ARG A 177 4.47 -7.62 10.26
CA ARG A 177 5.06 -8.49 9.22
C ARG A 177 4.46 -9.90 9.20
N PRO A 178 4.32 -10.65 10.30
CA PRO A 178 3.74 -12.00 10.27
C PRO A 178 2.32 -12.02 9.70
N VAL A 179 1.52 -11.00 10.01
CA VAL A 179 0.16 -10.86 9.46
C VAL A 179 0.20 -10.56 7.97
N ALA A 180 1.09 -9.66 7.54
CA ALA A 180 1.25 -9.28 6.14
C ALA A 180 1.73 -10.45 5.27
N VAL A 181 2.70 -11.24 5.75
CA VAL A 181 3.22 -12.42 5.04
C VAL A 181 2.13 -13.47 4.91
N ARG A 182 1.40 -13.80 6.00
CA ARG A 182 0.27 -14.74 5.96
C ARG A 182 -0.79 -14.30 4.94
N MET A 183 -1.25 -13.06 5.02
CA MET A 183 -2.26 -12.53 4.09
C MET A 183 -1.77 -12.53 2.64
N GLY A 184 -0.50 -12.20 2.41
CA GLY A 184 0.12 -12.29 1.09
C GLY A 184 0.10 -13.71 0.52
N TRP A 185 0.47 -14.69 1.34
CA TRP A 185 0.43 -16.10 0.97
C TRP A 185 -1.00 -16.60 0.68
N GLU A 186 -1.97 -16.28 1.54
CA GLU A 186 -3.39 -16.65 1.33
C GLU A 186 -3.93 -16.08 0.01
N VAL A 187 -3.63 -14.81 -0.28
CA VAL A 187 -4.03 -14.16 -1.53
C VAL A 187 -3.36 -14.80 -2.74
N TYR A 188 -2.06 -15.12 -2.65
CA TYR A 188 -1.31 -15.81 -3.71
C TYR A 188 -1.96 -17.14 -4.12
N GLN A 189 -2.52 -17.89 -3.17
CA GLN A 189 -3.23 -19.15 -3.45
C GLN A 189 -4.56 -18.96 -4.22
N LYS A 190 -5.12 -17.75 -4.24
CA LYS A 190 -6.49 -17.49 -4.70
C LYS A 190 -6.62 -16.60 -5.93
N ILE A 191 -5.58 -15.84 -6.29
CA ILE A 191 -5.61 -14.96 -7.46
C ILE A 191 -4.48 -15.30 -8.43
N LYS A 192 -4.54 -14.74 -9.66
CA LYS A 192 -3.54 -14.97 -10.72
C LYS A 192 -2.79 -13.70 -11.12
N ILE A 193 -3.20 -12.54 -10.62
CA ILE A 193 -2.55 -11.26 -10.89
C ILE A 193 -1.39 -11.02 -9.91
N PRO A 194 -0.38 -10.22 -10.29
CA PRO A 194 0.78 -9.90 -9.46
C PRO A 194 0.42 -9.32 -8.10
N ILE A 195 1.28 -9.61 -7.11
CA ILE A 195 1.16 -9.13 -5.73
C ILE A 195 2.35 -8.25 -5.40
N ILE A 196 2.09 -7.03 -4.89
CA ILE A 196 3.09 -6.20 -4.24
C ILE A 196 2.96 -6.38 -2.73
N GLY A 197 3.90 -7.11 -2.14
CA GLY A 197 3.93 -7.37 -0.70
C GLY A 197 4.47 -6.16 0.09
N MET A 198 3.79 -5.78 1.17
CA MET A 198 4.23 -4.70 2.07
C MET A 198 3.76 -4.93 3.50
N GLY A 199 4.55 -4.43 4.46
CA GLY A 199 4.23 -4.50 5.88
C GLY A 199 5.38 -5.07 6.71
N GLY A 200 6.18 -4.21 7.32
CA GLY A 200 7.28 -4.60 8.22
C GLY A 200 8.54 -5.13 7.53
N ILE A 201 8.75 -4.79 6.27
CA ILE A 201 10.00 -5.08 5.55
C ILE A 201 11.07 -4.09 6.01
N ILE A 202 12.17 -4.60 6.56
CA ILE A 202 13.27 -3.81 7.13
C ILE A 202 14.65 -4.21 6.59
N ASP A 203 14.76 -5.41 6.01
CA ASP A 203 15.99 -6.01 5.54
C ASP A 203 15.74 -7.06 4.44
N VAL A 204 16.81 -7.68 3.96
CA VAL A 204 16.76 -8.71 2.91
C VAL A 204 15.97 -9.93 3.34
N SER A 205 16.13 -10.37 4.60
CA SER A 205 15.43 -11.55 5.11
C SER A 205 13.93 -11.33 5.11
N SER A 206 13.48 -10.19 5.64
CA SER A 206 12.06 -9.83 5.64
C SER A 206 11.50 -9.63 4.22
N ALA A 207 12.31 -9.12 3.27
CA ALA A 207 11.91 -9.02 1.86
C ALA A 207 11.70 -10.40 1.22
N LEU A 208 12.61 -11.35 1.51
CA LEU A 208 12.54 -12.73 1.00
C LEU A 208 11.31 -13.47 1.54
N GLU A 209 10.88 -13.23 2.79
CA GLU A 209 9.64 -13.81 3.32
C GLU A 209 8.44 -13.52 2.42
N PHE A 210 8.29 -12.27 1.95
CA PHE A 210 7.19 -11.89 1.05
C PHE A 210 7.32 -12.53 -0.33
N ILE A 211 8.53 -12.56 -0.90
CA ILE A 211 8.77 -13.15 -2.21
C ILE A 211 8.47 -14.66 -2.18
N ILE A 212 8.99 -15.36 -1.16
CA ILE A 212 8.75 -16.79 -0.96
C ILE A 212 7.26 -17.09 -0.73
N ALA A 213 6.54 -16.19 -0.04
CA ALA A 213 5.10 -16.28 0.16
C ALA A 213 4.28 -16.00 -1.13
N GLY A 214 4.90 -15.52 -2.23
CA GLY A 214 4.26 -15.33 -3.52
C GLY A 214 4.19 -13.89 -4.02
N ALA A 215 4.80 -12.93 -3.33
CA ALA A 215 4.87 -11.56 -3.82
C ALA A 215 5.78 -11.46 -5.05
N THR A 216 5.28 -10.78 -6.09
CA THR A 216 6.02 -10.47 -7.33
C THR A 216 6.98 -9.30 -7.14
N ALA A 217 6.59 -8.36 -6.28
CA ALA A 217 7.39 -7.20 -5.89
C ALA A 217 7.14 -6.88 -4.41
N ILE A 218 8.01 -6.06 -3.84
CA ILE A 218 7.88 -5.60 -2.45
C ILE A 218 7.83 -4.08 -2.38
N SER A 219 7.23 -3.55 -1.31
CA SER A 219 7.22 -2.12 -1.03
C SER A 219 7.67 -1.85 0.40
N VAL A 220 8.70 -1.01 0.54
CA VAL A 220 9.28 -0.63 1.84
C VAL A 220 8.66 0.69 2.29
N GLY A 221 8.07 0.70 3.48
CA GLY A 221 7.40 1.87 4.06
C GLY A 221 8.14 2.42 5.29
N THR A 222 7.71 2.00 6.47
CA THR A 222 8.16 2.53 7.77
C THR A 222 9.67 2.50 7.98
N ALA A 223 10.37 1.49 7.45
CA ALA A 223 11.82 1.38 7.57
C ALA A 223 12.58 2.59 7.00
N ASN A 224 12.03 3.27 5.98
CA ASN A 224 12.64 4.46 5.40
C ASN A 224 12.68 5.67 6.38
N PHE A 225 11.85 5.69 7.41
CA PHE A 225 11.91 6.71 8.47
C PHE A 225 13.08 6.49 9.43
N ILE A 226 13.54 5.22 9.57
CA ILE A 226 14.66 4.83 10.42
C ILE A 226 15.96 4.94 9.62
N ASN A 227 16.00 4.31 8.44
CA ASN A 227 17.14 4.34 7.53
C ASN A 227 16.65 4.62 6.10
N PRO A 228 16.86 5.83 5.56
CA PRO A 228 16.46 6.19 4.19
C PRO A 228 17.11 5.33 3.09
N LYS A 229 18.20 4.62 3.40
CA LYS A 229 18.91 3.73 2.46
C LYS A 229 18.34 2.31 2.44
N THR A 230 17.40 1.96 3.32
CA THR A 230 16.87 0.59 3.47
C THR A 230 16.49 -0.04 2.14
N THR A 231 15.82 0.69 1.25
CA THR A 231 15.40 0.14 -0.05
C THR A 231 16.59 -0.25 -0.92
N ILE A 232 17.64 0.55 -0.95
CA ILE A 232 18.87 0.26 -1.72
C ILE A 232 19.60 -0.94 -1.12
N GLU A 233 19.76 -0.96 0.20
CA GLU A 233 20.38 -2.07 0.93
C GLU A 233 19.65 -3.40 0.68
N ILE A 234 18.34 -3.38 0.63
CA ILE A 234 17.52 -4.56 0.29
C ILE A 234 17.78 -5.00 -1.16
N ILE A 235 17.83 -4.07 -2.12
CA ILE A 235 18.11 -4.40 -3.54
C ILE A 235 19.47 -5.06 -3.68
N GLU A 236 20.51 -4.49 -3.07
CA GLU A 236 21.88 -5.01 -3.09
C GLU A 236 21.97 -6.37 -2.40
N GLY A 237 21.33 -6.50 -1.25
CA GLY A 237 21.29 -7.74 -0.49
C GLY A 237 20.52 -8.86 -1.19
N LEU A 238 19.41 -8.56 -1.87
CA LEU A 238 18.70 -9.53 -2.72
C LEU A 238 19.61 -10.01 -3.87
N ARG A 239 20.33 -9.09 -4.53
CA ARG A 239 21.33 -9.46 -5.56
C ARG A 239 22.40 -10.38 -4.98
N GLY A 240 22.96 -10.04 -3.82
CA GLY A 240 23.95 -10.88 -3.13
C GLY A 240 23.40 -12.26 -2.77
N HIS A 241 22.15 -12.33 -2.29
CA HIS A 241 21.48 -13.59 -1.97
C HIS A 241 21.33 -14.49 -3.21
N LEU A 242 20.89 -13.94 -4.34
CA LEU A 242 20.75 -14.68 -5.59
C LEU A 242 22.10 -15.24 -6.08
N ILE A 243 23.15 -14.42 -6.06
CA ILE A 243 24.51 -14.84 -6.47
C ILE A 243 25.03 -15.95 -5.56
N LYS A 244 24.99 -15.75 -4.24
CA LYS A 244 25.49 -16.72 -3.25
C LYS A 244 24.81 -18.09 -3.38
N ASN A 245 23.51 -18.10 -3.68
CA ASN A 245 22.71 -19.32 -3.79
C ASN A 245 22.59 -19.84 -5.23
N LYS A 246 23.31 -19.24 -6.21
CA LYS A 246 23.29 -19.62 -7.64
C LYS A 246 21.88 -19.60 -8.24
N ILE A 247 21.03 -18.65 -7.80
CA ILE A 247 19.67 -18.46 -8.29
C ILE A 247 19.72 -17.43 -9.42
N LYS A 248 19.27 -17.82 -10.62
CA LYS A 248 19.37 -16.97 -11.82
C LYS A 248 18.43 -15.76 -11.80
N ASP A 249 17.25 -15.92 -11.23
CA ASP A 249 16.19 -14.90 -11.22
C ASP A 249 15.39 -15.00 -9.91
N VAL A 250 15.02 -13.86 -9.34
CA VAL A 250 14.18 -13.78 -8.15
C VAL A 250 12.82 -14.48 -8.35
N LYS A 251 12.35 -14.60 -9.58
CA LYS A 251 11.13 -15.35 -9.93
C LYS A 251 11.17 -16.81 -9.48
N ALA A 252 12.35 -17.41 -9.40
CA ALA A 252 12.49 -18.78 -8.89
C ALA A 252 12.17 -18.91 -7.40
N LEU A 253 12.16 -17.81 -6.67
CA LEU A 253 11.80 -17.77 -5.25
C LEU A 253 10.32 -17.45 -5.03
N MET A 254 9.61 -16.92 -6.05
CA MET A 254 8.21 -16.53 -5.91
C MET A 254 7.33 -17.74 -5.65
N GLY A 255 6.63 -17.72 -4.51
CA GLY A 255 5.72 -18.81 -4.12
C GLY A 255 6.43 -20.14 -3.86
N SER A 256 7.72 -20.14 -3.58
CA SER A 256 8.53 -21.35 -3.35
C SER A 256 8.43 -21.87 -1.92
N LEU A 257 7.48 -21.37 -1.12
CA LEU A 257 7.24 -21.87 0.24
C LEU A 257 6.92 -23.37 0.20
N ARG A 258 7.69 -24.13 0.96
CA ARG A 258 7.48 -25.58 1.16
C ARG A 258 6.56 -25.77 2.35
N VAL A 259 5.41 -26.37 2.15
CA VAL A 259 4.40 -26.69 3.16
C VAL A 259 4.14 -28.20 3.18
#